data_4c0ea9e1b83bf5659513a40f18df818a
#
_entry.id   4c0ea9e1b83bf5659513a40f18df818a
#
_cell.length_a   1.000
_cell.length_b   1.000
_cell.length_c   1.000
_cell.angle_alpha   90.00
_cell.angle_beta   90.00
_cell.angle_gamma   90.00
#
_symmetry.space_group_name_H-M   'P 1'
#
loop_
_entity.id
_entity.type
_entity.pdbx_description
1 polymer ?
#
loop_
_entity_poly.entity_id
_entity_poly.type
_entity_poly.pdbx_seq_one_letter_code
_entity_poly.pdbx_strand_id
1 'polypeptide(L)'
;ISTRGFPKFCLLIMLMQDLKSIVELSHEFGTPEYVKGGGGNTSCKDETTLWVKPSGTTLSGLQEETFVTLNRAKVNGLYDVETPEESHAREELVKNFMGDAVLNDAGRPSVEAPLHNILETKFVVHTHALLVNGMTCAKDGESVCKRLFPDALWVEYIDAGYTLCMVLKDRIDAYKAEFNQ
;
A
#
# COMPACT_ATOMS: atom_id res chain seq x y z
N ILE A 1 6.01 1.46 19.32
CA ILE A 1 6.92 0.81 20.32
C ILE A 1 8.29 0.80 19.70
N SER A 2 9.22 1.59 20.26
CA SER A 2 10.60 1.70 19.73
C SER A 2 11.30 0.34 19.85
N THR A 3 11.85 -0.16 18.76
CA THR A 3 12.61 -1.42 18.69
C THR A 3 14.01 -1.32 19.31
N ARG A 4 14.34 -0.18 19.95
CA ARG A 4 15.63 0.04 20.63
C ARG A 4 15.74 -0.87 21.85
N GLY A 5 16.45 -1.99 21.68
CA GLY A 5 16.80 -2.89 22.78
C GLY A 5 16.46 -4.37 22.58
N PHE A 6 15.80 -4.76 21.50
CA PHE A 6 15.57 -6.18 21.22
C PHE A 6 16.83 -6.84 20.64
N PRO A 7 17.18 -8.06 21.06
CA PRO A 7 18.23 -8.83 20.42
C PRO A 7 17.94 -9.02 18.92
N LYS A 8 18.96 -8.96 18.07
CA LYS A 8 18.82 -9.15 16.60
C LYS A 8 18.04 -10.43 16.25
N PHE A 9 18.15 -11.46 17.06
CA PHE A 9 17.43 -12.72 16.90
C PHE A 9 15.92 -12.56 17.11
N CYS A 10 15.47 -11.80 18.11
CA CYS A 10 14.03 -11.52 18.32
C CYS A 10 13.44 -10.71 17.16
N LEU A 11 14.20 -9.75 16.64
CA LEU A 11 13.77 -8.95 15.50
C LEU A 11 13.57 -9.80 14.23
N LEU A 12 14.49 -10.76 14.00
CA LEU A 12 14.38 -11.69 12.86
C LEU A 12 13.13 -12.60 12.99
N ILE A 13 12.84 -13.11 14.18
CA ILE A 13 11.64 -13.93 14.41
C ILE A 13 10.37 -13.11 14.18
N MET A 14 10.33 -11.86 14.66
CA MET A 14 9.18 -10.96 14.42
C MET A 14 8.98 -10.69 12.94
N LEU A 15 10.05 -10.41 12.19
CA LEU A 15 9.98 -10.21 10.75
C LEU A 15 9.45 -11.44 10.00
N MET A 16 9.95 -12.62 10.32
CA MET A 16 9.46 -13.87 9.72
C MET A 16 7.97 -14.08 9.99
N GLN A 17 7.50 -13.76 11.21
CA GLN A 17 6.09 -13.82 11.54
C GLN A 17 5.26 -12.78 10.77
N ASP A 18 5.76 -11.56 10.59
CA ASP A 18 5.10 -10.52 9.82
C ASP A 18 4.97 -10.91 8.34
N LEU A 19 6.04 -11.45 7.73
CA LEU A 19 6.00 -11.93 6.34
C LEU A 19 5.02 -13.10 6.18
N LYS A 20 5.01 -14.05 7.10
CA LYS A 20 4.03 -15.14 7.09
C LYS A 20 2.59 -14.60 7.17
N SER A 21 2.33 -13.66 8.08
CA SER A 21 1.00 -13.08 8.24
C SER A 21 0.52 -12.33 6.99
N ILE A 22 1.41 -11.59 6.31
CA ILE A 22 1.02 -10.89 5.08
C ILE A 22 0.80 -11.87 3.92
N VAL A 23 1.51 -12.99 3.85
CA VAL A 23 1.22 -14.07 2.87
C VAL A 23 -0.15 -14.67 3.13
N GLU A 24 -0.48 -15.00 4.38
CA GLU A 24 -1.80 -15.54 4.76
C GLU A 24 -2.92 -14.56 4.37
N LEU A 25 -2.79 -13.26 4.67
CA LEU A 25 -3.72 -12.23 4.23
C LEU A 25 -3.79 -12.12 2.70
N SER A 26 -2.67 -12.23 2.01
CA SER A 26 -2.63 -12.17 0.54
C SER A 26 -3.40 -13.34 -0.08
N HIS A 27 -3.29 -14.54 0.47
CA HIS A 27 -4.05 -15.70 0.01
C HIS A 27 -5.53 -15.58 0.33
N GLU A 28 -5.89 -15.12 1.52
CA GLU A 28 -7.28 -14.90 1.93
C GLU A 28 -7.99 -13.90 1.01
N PHE A 29 -7.36 -12.76 0.74
CA PHE A 29 -7.92 -11.71 -0.13
C PHE A 29 -7.55 -11.87 -1.61
N GLY A 30 -6.81 -12.92 -1.97
CA GLY A 30 -6.43 -13.24 -3.36
C GLY A 30 -7.49 -14.00 -4.18
N THR A 31 -8.73 -14.04 -3.71
CA THR A 31 -9.85 -14.75 -4.36
C THR A 31 -10.58 -13.85 -5.36
N PRO A 32 -11.34 -14.43 -6.34
CA PRO A 32 -12.09 -13.65 -7.33
C PRO A 32 -13.13 -12.68 -6.77
N GLU A 33 -13.55 -12.84 -5.52
CA GLU A 33 -14.47 -11.93 -4.83
C GLU A 33 -13.80 -10.58 -4.50
N TYR A 34 -12.51 -10.60 -4.25
CA TYR A 34 -11.74 -9.42 -3.82
C TYR A 34 -10.84 -8.87 -4.92
N VAL A 35 -10.28 -9.71 -5.78
CA VAL A 35 -9.35 -9.26 -6.83
C VAL A 35 -9.50 -10.09 -8.10
N LYS A 36 -9.04 -9.53 -9.23
CA LYS A 36 -8.98 -10.24 -10.51
C LYS A 36 -7.56 -10.14 -11.09
N GLY A 37 -7.00 -11.30 -11.46
CA GLY A 37 -5.65 -11.38 -12.05
C GLY A 37 -4.59 -10.78 -11.12
N GLY A 38 -3.79 -9.87 -11.63
CA GLY A 38 -2.75 -9.16 -10.88
C GLY A 38 -3.23 -7.97 -10.05
N GLY A 39 -4.54 -7.74 -9.97
CA GLY A 39 -5.13 -6.65 -9.18
C GLY A 39 -4.92 -6.81 -7.68
N GLY A 40 -5.08 -5.71 -6.96
CA GLY A 40 -4.85 -5.64 -5.52
C GLY A 40 -3.39 -5.72 -5.13
N ASN A 41 -3.09 -5.29 -3.91
CA ASN A 41 -1.75 -5.26 -3.34
C ASN A 41 -1.79 -5.57 -1.85
N THR A 42 -0.73 -6.18 -1.37
CA THR A 42 -0.51 -6.37 0.07
C THR A 42 0.89 -5.93 0.45
N SER A 43 1.03 -5.46 1.66
CA SER A 43 2.33 -5.09 2.22
C SER A 43 2.37 -5.25 3.73
N CYS A 44 3.55 -5.46 4.25
CA CYS A 44 3.85 -5.24 5.67
C CYS A 44 5.06 -4.32 5.80
N LYS A 45 5.21 -3.68 6.96
CA LYS A 45 6.31 -2.76 7.20
C LYS A 45 6.69 -2.68 8.67
N ASP A 46 7.96 -2.32 8.89
CA ASP A 46 8.48 -1.85 10.16
C ASP A 46 8.91 -0.37 10.07
N GLU A 47 9.70 0.11 11.02
CA GLU A 47 10.19 1.50 11.03
C GLU A 47 11.08 1.84 9.82
N THR A 48 11.80 0.88 9.27
CA THR A 48 12.85 1.08 8.27
C THR A 48 12.54 0.49 6.90
N THR A 49 11.68 -0.52 6.85
CA THR A 49 11.51 -1.38 5.69
C THR A 49 10.04 -1.58 5.34
N LEU A 50 9.73 -1.56 4.06
CA LEU A 50 8.44 -1.92 3.49
C LEU A 50 8.62 -3.15 2.60
N TRP A 51 7.86 -4.21 2.88
CA TRP A 51 7.71 -5.38 2.02
C TRP A 51 6.39 -5.27 1.29
N VAL A 52 6.43 -5.22 -0.03
CA VAL A 52 5.25 -5.00 -0.88
C VAL A 52 5.21 -5.99 -2.03
N LYS A 53 4.01 -6.35 -2.44
CA LYS A 53 3.75 -7.23 -3.58
C LYS A 53 4.47 -6.71 -4.84
N PRO A 54 5.20 -7.58 -5.58
CA PRO A 54 5.77 -7.21 -6.88
C PRO A 54 4.69 -6.92 -7.91
N SER A 55 5.02 -6.02 -8.83
CA SER A 55 4.17 -5.73 -9.99
C SER A 55 3.99 -6.98 -10.87
N GLY A 56 2.78 -7.22 -11.35
CA GLY A 56 2.48 -8.32 -12.27
C GLY A 56 2.27 -9.69 -11.63
N THR A 57 2.34 -9.81 -10.31
CA THR A 57 2.01 -11.06 -9.58
C THR A 57 0.57 -11.06 -9.08
N THR A 58 0.04 -12.25 -8.75
CA THR A 58 -1.28 -12.39 -8.09
C THR A 58 -1.12 -12.46 -6.58
N LEU A 59 -2.14 -12.03 -5.82
CA LEU A 59 -2.12 -12.15 -4.36
C LEU A 59 -2.06 -13.61 -3.91
N SER A 60 -2.83 -14.49 -4.54
CA SER A 60 -2.88 -15.93 -4.23
C SER A 60 -1.58 -16.67 -4.52
N GLY A 61 -0.67 -16.10 -5.32
CA GLY A 61 0.62 -16.71 -5.66
C GLY A 61 1.80 -16.22 -4.83
N LEU A 62 1.57 -15.30 -3.86
CA LEU A 62 2.65 -14.73 -3.07
C LEU A 62 3.23 -15.75 -2.06
N GLN A 63 4.55 -15.68 -1.90
CA GLN A 63 5.32 -16.37 -0.88
C GLN A 63 6.19 -15.33 -0.15
N GLU A 64 6.75 -15.66 1.00
CA GLU A 64 7.54 -14.73 1.81
C GLU A 64 8.72 -14.12 1.02
N GLU A 65 9.41 -14.94 0.21
CA GLU A 65 10.56 -14.54 -0.61
C GLU A 65 10.20 -13.72 -1.85
N THR A 66 8.92 -13.67 -2.23
CA THR A 66 8.50 -12.93 -3.44
C THR A 66 8.30 -11.43 -3.20
N PHE A 67 8.19 -10.99 -1.95
CA PHE A 67 7.99 -9.57 -1.66
C PHE A 67 9.21 -8.72 -2.03
N VAL A 68 8.95 -7.61 -2.71
CA VAL A 68 9.96 -6.57 -2.94
C VAL A 68 10.19 -5.83 -1.64
N THR A 69 11.44 -5.72 -1.27
CA THR A 69 11.89 -5.05 -0.04
C THR A 69 12.35 -3.64 -0.36
N LEU A 70 11.78 -2.64 0.29
CA LEU A 70 12.06 -1.22 0.05
C LEU A 70 12.59 -0.53 1.31
N ASN A 71 13.57 0.36 1.13
CA ASN A 71 14.04 1.27 2.18
C ASN A 71 13.02 2.39 2.40
N ARG A 72 12.35 2.42 3.55
CA ARG A 72 11.30 3.40 3.85
C ARG A 72 11.79 4.84 3.92
N ALA A 73 13.01 5.07 4.39
CA ALA A 73 13.57 6.42 4.42
C ALA A 73 13.72 7.00 3.00
N LYS A 74 14.13 6.15 2.03
CA LYS A 74 14.16 6.54 0.62
C LYS A 74 12.73 6.77 0.08
N VAL A 75 11.80 5.85 0.33
CA VAL A 75 10.39 6.02 -0.11
C VAL A 75 9.80 7.31 0.46
N ASN A 76 10.06 7.62 1.72
CA ASN A 76 9.58 8.87 2.35
C ASN A 76 10.11 10.12 1.64
N GLY A 77 11.35 10.09 1.17
CA GLY A 77 11.93 11.20 0.41
C GLY A 77 11.18 11.52 -0.90
N LEU A 78 10.42 10.57 -1.44
CA LEU A 78 9.61 10.80 -2.64
C LEU A 78 8.53 11.87 -2.43
N TYR A 79 7.95 11.95 -1.23
CA TYR A 79 6.84 12.87 -0.96
C TYR A 79 7.27 14.35 -0.91
N ASP A 80 8.57 14.61 -0.82
CA ASP A 80 9.16 15.95 -0.81
C ASP A 80 9.72 16.35 -2.21
N VAL A 81 9.63 15.45 -3.20
CA VAL A 81 10.13 15.70 -4.55
C VAL A 81 9.12 16.50 -5.35
N GLU A 82 9.57 17.60 -5.94
CA GLU A 82 8.79 18.33 -6.94
C GLU A 82 8.62 17.47 -8.20
N THR A 83 7.37 17.11 -8.51
CA THR A 83 7.07 16.22 -9.62
C THR A 83 6.59 17.00 -10.87
N PRO A 84 6.90 16.53 -12.10
CA PRO A 84 6.38 17.13 -13.32
C PRO A 84 4.84 17.15 -13.35
N GLU A 85 4.26 18.19 -13.96
CA GLU A 85 2.80 18.25 -14.20
C GLU A 85 2.36 17.21 -15.24
N GLU A 86 3.22 16.94 -16.22
CA GLU A 86 2.95 15.94 -17.25
C GLU A 86 2.94 14.52 -16.63
N SER A 87 1.85 13.77 -16.86
CA SER A 87 1.57 12.50 -16.19
C SER A 87 2.64 11.44 -16.45
N HIS A 88 3.06 11.26 -17.72
CA HIS A 88 4.05 10.23 -18.06
C HIS A 88 5.42 10.53 -17.45
N ALA A 89 5.87 11.78 -17.52
CA ALA A 89 7.16 12.20 -16.92
C ALA A 89 7.14 12.04 -15.39
N ARG A 90 6.01 12.35 -14.76
CA ARG A 90 5.81 12.15 -13.31
C ARG A 90 5.90 10.67 -12.93
N GLU A 91 5.16 9.79 -13.61
CA GLU A 91 5.18 8.35 -13.31
C GLU A 91 6.55 7.72 -13.61
N GLU A 92 7.29 8.19 -14.60
CA GLU A 92 8.64 7.73 -14.88
C GLU A 92 9.63 8.16 -13.79
N LEU A 93 9.54 9.41 -13.30
CA LEU A 93 10.32 9.89 -12.16
C LEU A 93 10.05 9.03 -10.91
N VAL A 94 8.78 8.81 -10.59
CA VAL A 94 8.37 7.99 -9.43
C VAL A 94 8.88 6.57 -9.56
N LYS A 95 8.76 5.95 -10.72
CA LYS A 95 9.26 4.60 -11.01
C LYS A 95 10.77 4.48 -10.77
N ASN A 96 11.55 5.47 -11.26
CA ASN A 96 13.00 5.50 -11.07
C ASN A 96 13.35 5.67 -9.59
N PHE A 97 12.69 6.62 -8.92
CA PHE A 97 12.88 6.87 -7.49
C PHE A 97 12.57 5.61 -6.64
N MET A 98 11.47 4.93 -6.95
CA MET A 98 11.11 3.68 -6.27
C MET A 98 12.11 2.56 -6.58
N GLY A 99 12.67 2.50 -7.79
CA GLY A 99 13.73 1.57 -8.16
C GLY A 99 14.96 1.72 -7.26
N ASP A 100 15.36 2.95 -6.97
CA ASP A 100 16.51 3.25 -6.09
C ASP A 100 16.26 2.87 -4.61
N ALA A 101 15.00 2.71 -4.21
CA ALA A 101 14.64 2.28 -2.87
C ALA A 101 14.67 0.76 -2.69
N VAL A 102 14.74 -0.03 -3.76
CA VAL A 102 14.73 -1.50 -3.72
C VAL A 102 15.99 -2.04 -3.06
N LEU A 103 15.82 -3.03 -2.17
CA LEU A 103 16.90 -3.65 -1.41
C LEU A 103 17.14 -5.13 -1.79
N ASN A 104 16.28 -5.75 -2.60
CA ASN A 104 16.41 -7.15 -3.03
C ASN A 104 16.07 -7.31 -4.52
N ASP A 105 16.30 -8.50 -5.06
CA ASP A 105 16.10 -8.82 -6.48
C ASP A 105 14.72 -9.46 -6.77
N ALA A 106 13.72 -9.24 -5.90
CA ALA A 106 12.38 -9.84 -6.05
C ALA A 106 11.52 -9.19 -7.15
N GLY A 107 12.08 -8.28 -7.93
CA GLY A 107 11.41 -7.63 -9.05
C GLY A 107 11.08 -6.15 -8.79
N ARG A 108 10.13 -5.62 -9.56
CA ARG A 108 9.70 -4.23 -9.41
C ARG A 108 8.58 -4.12 -8.38
N PRO A 109 8.62 -3.12 -7.48
CA PRO A 109 7.50 -2.88 -6.57
C PRO A 109 6.23 -2.52 -7.35
N SER A 110 5.08 -2.73 -6.73
CA SER A 110 3.82 -2.17 -7.22
C SER A 110 3.93 -0.64 -7.36
N VAL A 111 3.29 -0.08 -8.38
CA VAL A 111 3.18 1.39 -8.55
C VAL A 111 2.48 2.07 -7.37
N GLU A 112 1.74 1.30 -6.58
CA GLU A 112 1.02 1.75 -5.39
C GLU A 112 1.84 1.60 -4.09
N ALA A 113 3.10 1.16 -4.18
CA ALA A 113 3.95 1.03 -2.99
C ALA A 113 4.09 2.36 -2.18
N PRO A 114 4.17 3.56 -2.81
CA PRO A 114 4.12 4.81 -2.05
C PRO A 114 2.83 4.97 -1.23
N LEU A 115 1.67 4.61 -1.80
CA LEU A 115 0.40 4.63 -1.10
C LEU A 115 0.39 3.69 0.13
N HIS A 116 0.94 2.48 -0.02
CA HIS A 116 1.08 1.56 1.11
C HIS A 116 2.00 2.10 2.21
N ASN A 117 2.99 2.91 1.84
CA ASN A 117 3.95 3.45 2.80
C ASN A 117 3.39 4.59 3.66
N ILE A 118 2.46 5.41 3.13
CA ILE A 118 1.84 6.52 3.89
C ILE A 118 0.87 6.03 4.97
N LEU A 119 0.27 4.84 4.82
CA LEU A 119 -0.58 4.26 5.85
C LEU A 119 0.28 3.82 7.04
N GLU A 120 -0.10 4.19 8.25
CA GLU A 120 0.72 3.93 9.46
C GLU A 120 0.61 2.50 9.98
N THR A 121 -0.43 1.77 9.56
CA THR A 121 -0.65 0.38 9.96
C THR A 121 0.47 -0.53 9.45
N LYS A 122 0.85 -1.51 10.28
CA LYS A 122 1.89 -2.49 9.93
C LYS A 122 1.53 -3.28 8.66
N PHE A 123 0.29 -3.73 8.55
CA PHE A 123 -0.23 -4.47 7.42
C PHE A 123 -1.20 -3.61 6.61
N VAL A 124 -1.09 -3.70 5.29
CA VAL A 124 -2.01 -3.04 4.35
C VAL A 124 -2.48 -4.06 3.33
N VAL A 125 -3.78 -4.14 3.16
CA VAL A 125 -4.44 -4.98 2.14
C VAL A 125 -5.27 -4.06 1.25
N HIS A 126 -4.92 -4.03 -0.04
CA HIS A 126 -5.66 -3.31 -1.08
C HIS A 126 -6.37 -4.32 -1.97
N THR A 127 -7.66 -4.18 -2.12
CA THR A 127 -8.50 -5.06 -2.93
C THR A 127 -9.38 -4.28 -3.90
N HIS A 128 -9.90 -4.98 -4.91
CA HIS A 128 -10.90 -4.48 -5.85
C HIS A 128 -12.19 -5.28 -5.69
N ALA A 129 -12.68 -5.40 -4.46
CA ALA A 129 -13.85 -6.21 -4.13
C ALA A 129 -15.06 -5.82 -4.98
N LEU A 130 -15.67 -6.80 -5.67
CA LEU A 130 -16.70 -6.56 -6.67
C LEU A 130 -17.89 -5.75 -6.12
N LEU A 131 -18.37 -6.08 -4.93
CA LEU A 131 -19.49 -5.38 -4.29
C LEU A 131 -19.12 -3.95 -3.90
N VAL A 132 -17.89 -3.74 -3.41
CA VAL A 132 -17.39 -2.39 -3.07
C VAL A 132 -17.25 -1.56 -4.34
N ASN A 133 -16.67 -2.10 -5.41
CA ASN A 133 -16.57 -1.41 -6.69
C ASN A 133 -17.96 -1.05 -7.25
N GLY A 134 -18.95 -1.95 -7.11
CA GLY A 134 -20.34 -1.65 -7.49
C GLY A 134 -20.91 -0.45 -6.72
N MET A 135 -20.64 -0.37 -5.42
CA MET A 135 -21.03 0.76 -4.59
C MET A 135 -20.29 2.05 -4.99
N THR A 136 -18.97 2.00 -5.12
CA THR A 136 -18.15 3.19 -5.40
C THR A 136 -18.40 3.78 -6.80
N CYS A 137 -18.84 2.97 -7.76
CA CYS A 137 -19.23 3.42 -9.10
C CYS A 137 -20.67 3.96 -9.18
N ALA A 138 -21.48 3.82 -8.12
CA ALA A 138 -22.86 4.30 -8.09
C ALA A 138 -22.92 5.82 -7.84
N LYS A 139 -23.96 6.50 -8.38
CA LYS A 139 -24.14 7.97 -8.19
C LYS A 139 -24.32 8.37 -6.72
N ASP A 140 -24.86 7.48 -5.92
CA ASP A 140 -25.10 7.66 -4.48
C ASP A 140 -24.07 6.90 -3.61
N GLY A 141 -22.98 6.44 -4.22
CA GLY A 141 -21.97 5.59 -3.59
C GLY A 141 -21.40 6.17 -2.29
N GLU A 142 -21.08 7.46 -2.27
CA GLU A 142 -20.58 8.12 -1.06
C GLU A 142 -21.59 8.07 0.09
N SER A 143 -22.87 8.36 -0.18
CA SER A 143 -23.91 8.32 0.85
C SER A 143 -24.19 6.91 1.36
N VAL A 144 -24.10 5.91 0.47
CA VAL A 144 -24.21 4.50 0.81
C VAL A 144 -23.01 4.05 1.64
N CYS A 145 -21.78 4.43 1.24
CA CYS A 145 -20.57 4.15 2.00
C CYS A 145 -20.65 4.70 3.43
N LYS A 146 -20.98 5.98 3.59
CA LYS A 146 -21.14 6.62 4.91
C LYS A 146 -22.16 5.91 5.81
N ARG A 147 -23.22 5.36 5.23
CA ARG A 147 -24.24 4.62 5.97
C ARG A 147 -23.80 3.23 6.38
N LEU A 148 -23.11 2.49 5.49
CA LEU A 148 -22.70 1.11 5.71
C LEU A 148 -21.37 1.00 6.45
N PHE A 149 -20.47 1.94 6.24
CA PHE A 149 -19.11 1.99 6.75
C PHE A 149 -18.81 3.38 7.32
N PRO A 150 -19.42 3.74 8.47
CA PRO A 150 -19.32 5.09 9.03
C PRO A 150 -17.89 5.54 9.36
N ASP A 151 -17.01 4.57 9.64
CA ASP A 151 -15.60 4.81 9.97
C ASP A 151 -14.68 4.76 8.73
N ALA A 152 -15.24 4.59 7.54
CA ALA A 152 -14.44 4.55 6.31
C ALA A 152 -14.19 5.96 5.78
N LEU A 153 -12.94 6.26 5.44
CA LEU A 153 -12.60 7.45 4.68
C LEU A 153 -13.03 7.26 3.22
N TRP A 154 -14.00 8.07 2.78
CA TRP A 154 -14.35 8.16 1.37
C TRP A 154 -13.35 9.06 0.64
N VAL A 155 -12.85 8.57 -0.50
CA VAL A 155 -12.01 9.35 -1.41
C VAL A 155 -12.71 9.37 -2.77
N GLU A 156 -12.84 10.55 -3.36
CA GLU A 156 -13.39 10.76 -4.71
C GLU A 156 -12.54 10.03 -5.76
N TYR A 157 -13.11 9.85 -6.96
CA TYR A 157 -12.36 9.24 -8.06
C TYR A 157 -11.13 10.06 -8.43
N ILE A 158 -10.00 9.41 -8.45
CA ILE A 158 -8.71 9.96 -8.89
C ILE A 158 -8.02 8.87 -9.72
N ASP A 159 -7.39 9.27 -10.82
CA ASP A 159 -6.61 8.35 -11.64
C ASP A 159 -5.52 7.67 -10.80
N ALA A 160 -5.35 6.37 -11.02
CA ALA A 160 -4.32 5.58 -10.33
C ALA A 160 -2.92 6.14 -10.62
N GLY A 161 -2.02 6.02 -9.64
CA GLY A 161 -0.64 6.49 -9.74
C GLY A 161 -0.24 7.38 -8.57
N TYR A 162 0.83 8.14 -8.75
CA TYR A 162 1.38 8.98 -7.68
C TYR A 162 0.43 10.10 -7.23
N THR A 163 -0.36 10.65 -8.17
CA THR A 163 -1.37 11.67 -7.83
C THR A 163 -2.37 11.14 -6.80
N LEU A 164 -2.88 9.92 -6.98
CA LEU A 164 -3.76 9.28 -6.00
C LEU A 164 -3.07 9.14 -4.64
N CYS A 165 -1.80 8.75 -4.61
CA CYS A 165 -1.04 8.62 -3.38
C CYS A 165 -0.98 9.95 -2.60
N MET A 166 -0.70 11.07 -3.28
CA MET A 166 -0.61 12.38 -2.64
C MET A 166 -1.96 12.90 -2.14
N VAL A 167 -3.01 12.76 -2.95
CA VAL A 167 -4.37 13.13 -2.53
C VAL A 167 -4.82 12.27 -1.34
N LEU A 168 -4.56 10.97 -1.37
CA LEU A 168 -4.89 10.10 -0.24
C LEU A 168 -4.15 10.50 1.03
N LYS A 169 -2.87 10.89 0.92
CA LYS A 169 -2.11 11.42 2.05
C LYS A 169 -2.79 12.61 2.69
N ASP A 170 -3.18 13.61 1.89
CA ASP A 170 -3.84 14.82 2.37
C ASP A 170 -5.22 14.49 3.01
N ARG A 171 -5.97 13.56 2.42
CA ARG A 171 -7.27 13.09 2.96
C ARG A 171 -7.11 12.36 4.29
N ILE A 172 -6.08 11.54 4.45
CA ILE A 172 -5.78 10.84 5.70
C ILE A 172 -5.40 11.85 6.78
N ASP A 173 -4.54 12.82 6.47
CA ASP A 173 -4.11 13.84 7.41
C ASP A 173 -5.31 14.69 7.89
N ALA A 174 -6.21 15.07 6.97
CA ALA A 174 -7.45 15.77 7.30
C ALA A 174 -8.39 14.90 8.15
N TYR A 175 -8.58 13.64 7.81
CA TYR A 175 -9.42 12.70 8.57
C TYR A 175 -8.91 12.52 10.00
N LYS A 176 -7.61 12.34 10.18
CA LYS A 176 -6.99 12.23 11.52
C LYS A 176 -7.19 13.50 12.34
N ALA A 177 -7.03 14.67 11.73
CA ALA A 177 -7.24 15.95 12.39
C ALA A 177 -8.69 16.12 12.87
N GLU A 178 -9.68 15.67 12.09
CA GLU A 178 -11.10 15.74 12.44
C GLU A 178 -11.45 14.82 13.62
N PHE A 179 -10.90 13.61 13.65
CA PHE A 179 -11.23 12.60 14.66
C PHE A 179 -10.23 12.52 15.82
N ASN A 180 -9.24 13.42 15.90
CA ASN A 180 -8.19 13.44 16.93
C ASN A 180 -7.43 12.11 17.09
N GLN A 181 -7.15 11.43 15.97
CA GLN A 181 -6.48 10.13 15.92
C GLN A 181 -5.05 10.24 15.38
#